data_91d37f6eb39e6533ce90921ab2288424
#
_entry.id   91d37f6eb39e6533ce90921ab2288424
#
_cell.length_a   1.000
_cell.length_b   1.000
_cell.length_c   1.000
_cell.angle_alpha   90.00
_cell.angle_beta   90.00
_cell.angle_gamma   90.00
#
_symmetry.space_group_name_H-M   'P 1'
#
loop_
_entity.id
_entity.type
_entity.pdbx_description
1 polymer ?
#
loop_
_entity_poly.entity_id
_entity_poly.type
_entity_poly.pdbx_seq_one_letter_code
_entity_poly.pdbx_strand_id
1 'polypeptide(L)'
;MAEQSTLSKYQKLTDKEHILKKPDTYIGSIENTEHEGYIFENDKVISKEFQYIPGLYKLFDEGIVNCRDHVIRQAQAVKDKVTNALPVCNIDISIDPDGTIHMYNDGNGIDVAEHPEYKIWIPEMIFGHLRTSTNYDEKKKEKIVGGKNGFGF
;
A
#
# COMPACT_ATOMS: atom_id res chain seq x y z
N MET A 1 -15.41 44.37 -5.99
CA MET A 1 -14.97 43.32 -6.93
C MET A 1 -13.56 42.77 -6.62
N ALA A 2 -12.65 43.49 -6.00
CA ALA A 2 -11.30 43.00 -5.66
C ALA A 2 -11.26 42.02 -4.47
N GLU A 3 -12.15 42.15 -3.49
CA GLU A 3 -12.18 41.24 -2.32
C GLU A 3 -12.67 39.82 -2.62
N GLN A 4 -13.64 39.62 -3.52
CA GLN A 4 -14.10 38.31 -3.93
C GLN A 4 -13.05 37.53 -4.70
N SER A 5 -12.17 38.18 -5.47
CA SER A 5 -11.08 37.52 -6.21
C SER A 5 -9.97 37.02 -5.28
N THR A 6 -9.82 37.62 -4.09
CA THR A 6 -8.80 37.25 -3.12
C THR A 6 -9.21 35.98 -2.30
N LEU A 7 -10.48 35.81 -2.04
CA LEU A 7 -11.02 34.68 -1.27
C LEU A 7 -11.10 33.41 -2.13
N SER A 8 -11.35 33.54 -3.43
CA SER A 8 -11.46 32.38 -4.36
C SER A 8 -10.12 31.65 -4.62
N LYS A 9 -8.98 32.24 -4.23
CA LYS A 9 -7.67 31.57 -4.33
C LYS A 9 -7.47 30.45 -3.30
N TYR A 10 -8.24 30.44 -2.21
CA TYR A 10 -8.19 29.37 -1.22
C TYR A 10 -9.10 28.25 -1.63
N GLN A 11 -8.55 27.03 -1.76
CA GLN A 11 -9.27 25.83 -2.17
C GLN A 11 -9.18 24.79 -1.05
N LYS A 12 -10.30 24.13 -0.77
CA LYS A 12 -10.36 22.93 0.05
C LYS A 12 -10.52 21.73 -0.89
N LEU A 13 -9.63 20.76 -0.78
CA LEU A 13 -9.68 19.53 -1.55
C LEU A 13 -10.26 18.40 -0.70
N THR A 14 -10.94 17.47 -1.34
CA THR A 14 -11.22 16.14 -0.76
C THR A 14 -9.93 15.33 -0.69
N ASP A 15 -9.90 14.27 0.14
CA ASP A 15 -8.74 13.38 0.25
C ASP A 15 -8.34 12.82 -1.13
N LYS A 16 -9.31 12.37 -1.94
CA LYS A 16 -9.08 11.87 -3.29
C LYS A 16 -8.46 12.93 -4.22
N GLU A 17 -8.99 14.14 -4.21
CA GLU A 17 -8.43 15.22 -5.02
C GLU A 17 -7.03 15.60 -4.56
N HIS A 18 -6.77 15.57 -3.26
CA HIS A 18 -5.45 15.85 -2.70
C HIS A 18 -4.42 14.79 -3.10
N ILE A 19 -4.77 13.51 -3.03
CA ILE A 19 -3.91 12.40 -3.48
C ILE A 19 -3.51 12.59 -4.95
N LEU A 20 -4.48 12.87 -5.82
CA LEU A 20 -4.24 13.03 -7.26
C LEU A 20 -3.44 14.29 -7.60
N LYS A 21 -3.61 15.38 -6.85
CA LYS A 21 -2.90 16.65 -7.07
C LYS A 21 -1.53 16.71 -6.39
N LYS A 22 -1.36 15.98 -5.29
CA LYS A 22 -0.15 15.98 -4.45
C LYS A 22 0.26 14.57 -4.04
N PRO A 23 0.49 13.67 -5.02
CA PRO A 23 0.87 12.28 -4.74
C PRO A 23 2.18 12.17 -3.95
N ASP A 24 3.12 13.09 -4.18
CA ASP A 24 4.40 13.20 -3.48
C ASP A 24 4.28 13.26 -1.95
N THR A 25 3.16 13.79 -1.45
CA THR A 25 2.85 13.83 -0.01
C THR A 25 2.69 12.42 0.59
N TYR A 26 2.23 11.46 -0.20
CA TYR A 26 1.85 10.11 0.25
C TYR A 26 2.90 9.05 -0.10
N ILE A 27 3.46 9.14 -1.29
CA ILE A 27 4.34 8.12 -1.86
C ILE A 27 5.80 8.57 -2.03
N GLY A 28 6.11 9.84 -1.76
CA GLY A 28 7.43 10.42 -2.01
C GLY A 28 7.57 10.96 -3.43
N SER A 29 8.79 11.32 -3.84
CA SER A 29 9.04 12.00 -5.12
C SER A 29 8.48 11.22 -6.31
N ILE A 30 7.80 11.95 -7.19
CA ILE A 30 7.28 11.47 -8.48
C ILE A 30 8.20 11.81 -9.65
N GLU A 31 9.35 12.41 -9.37
CA GLU A 31 10.37 12.76 -10.36
C GLU A 31 11.50 11.74 -10.36
N ASN A 32 12.19 11.62 -11.51
CA ASN A 32 13.38 10.79 -11.61
C ASN A 32 14.46 11.29 -10.64
N THR A 33 14.98 10.37 -9.84
CA THR A 33 16.02 10.62 -8.85
C THR A 33 17.20 9.69 -9.12
N GLU A 34 18.41 10.25 -9.12
CA GLU A 34 19.65 9.46 -9.19
C GLU A 34 19.90 8.77 -7.85
N HIS A 35 20.27 7.51 -7.92
CA HIS A 35 20.54 6.68 -6.77
C HIS A 35 21.69 5.72 -7.04
N GLU A 36 22.62 5.62 -6.10
CA GLU A 36 23.62 4.55 -6.08
C GLU A 36 23.10 3.41 -5.22
N GLY A 37 22.97 2.24 -5.81
CA GLY A 37 22.41 1.08 -5.10
C GLY A 37 22.76 -0.23 -5.77
N TYR A 38 22.24 -1.32 -5.21
CA TYR A 38 22.47 -2.66 -5.73
C TYR A 38 21.36 -3.05 -6.68
N ILE A 39 21.77 -3.50 -7.86
CA ILE A 39 20.86 -4.08 -8.86
C ILE A 39 21.31 -5.50 -9.23
N PHE A 40 20.35 -6.33 -9.69
CA PHE A 40 20.63 -7.64 -10.22
C PHE A 40 20.73 -7.55 -11.74
N GLU A 41 21.93 -7.77 -12.28
CA GLU A 41 22.23 -7.69 -13.71
C GLU A 41 23.22 -8.80 -14.08
N ASN A 42 22.94 -9.55 -15.16
CA ASN A 42 23.79 -10.65 -15.66
C ASN A 42 24.11 -11.71 -14.55
N ASP A 43 23.08 -12.17 -13.84
CA ASP A 43 23.17 -13.15 -12.75
C ASP A 43 24.08 -12.73 -11.58
N LYS A 44 24.29 -11.43 -11.40
CA LYS A 44 25.10 -10.87 -10.32
C LYS A 44 24.42 -9.67 -9.68
N VAL A 45 24.68 -9.49 -8.40
CA VAL A 45 24.36 -8.24 -7.68
C VAL A 45 25.53 -7.30 -7.82
N ILE A 46 25.32 -6.15 -8.42
CA ILE A 46 26.34 -5.11 -8.65
C ILE A 46 25.90 -3.78 -8.04
N SER A 47 26.83 -2.97 -7.59
CA SER A 47 26.58 -1.55 -7.25
C SER A 47 26.65 -0.73 -8.52
N LYS A 48 25.62 0.09 -8.74
CA LYS A 48 25.49 0.92 -9.94
C LYS A 48 24.69 2.17 -9.64
N GLU A 49 25.03 3.27 -10.28
CA GLU A 49 24.15 4.44 -10.38
C GLU A 49 23.02 4.17 -11.38
N PHE A 50 21.80 4.46 -10.97
CA PHE A 50 20.63 4.36 -11.82
C PHE A 50 19.60 5.43 -11.44
N GLN A 51 18.70 5.70 -12.37
CA GLN A 51 17.58 6.62 -12.12
C GLN A 51 16.30 5.81 -11.88
N TYR A 52 15.51 6.26 -10.92
CA TYR A 52 14.19 5.68 -10.64
C TYR A 52 13.23 6.75 -10.10
N ILE A 53 11.96 6.45 -10.08
CA ILE A 53 10.92 7.29 -9.48
C ILE A 53 10.59 6.72 -8.09
N PRO A 54 10.99 7.39 -6.99
CA PRO A 54 10.77 6.89 -5.62
C PRO A 54 9.32 6.57 -5.31
N GLY A 55 8.38 7.41 -5.78
CA GLY A 55 6.95 7.18 -5.57
C GLY A 55 6.44 5.91 -6.24
N LEU A 56 6.88 5.59 -7.46
CA LEU A 56 6.52 4.34 -8.14
C LEU A 56 7.10 3.12 -7.41
N TYR A 57 8.36 3.21 -6.99
CA TYR A 57 8.99 2.18 -6.17
C TYR A 57 8.22 1.95 -4.87
N LYS A 58 7.79 3.05 -4.20
CA LYS A 58 7.01 2.96 -2.97
C LYS A 58 5.67 2.25 -3.16
N LEU A 59 4.94 2.53 -4.24
CA LEU A 59 3.70 1.81 -4.54
C LEU A 59 3.94 0.31 -4.74
N PHE A 60 5.00 -0.05 -5.46
CA PHE A 60 5.38 -1.46 -5.63
C PHE A 60 5.73 -2.13 -4.28
N ASP A 61 6.53 -1.46 -3.46
CA ASP A 61 6.93 -1.92 -2.13
C ASP A 61 5.72 -2.13 -1.21
N GLU A 62 4.75 -1.20 -1.19
CA GLU A 62 3.51 -1.34 -0.41
C GLU A 62 2.73 -2.59 -0.79
N GLY A 63 2.61 -2.91 -2.08
CA GLY A 63 1.95 -4.14 -2.54
C GLY A 63 2.64 -5.40 -2.02
N ILE A 64 3.98 -5.46 -2.10
CA ILE A 64 4.77 -6.58 -1.57
C ILE A 64 4.62 -6.69 -0.05
N VAL A 65 4.72 -5.56 0.66
CA VAL A 65 4.58 -5.52 2.12
C VAL A 65 3.19 -6.01 2.54
N ASN A 66 2.12 -5.63 1.81
CA ASN A 66 0.77 -6.13 2.09
C ASN A 66 0.67 -7.66 1.90
N CYS A 67 1.25 -8.22 0.85
CA CYS A 67 1.33 -9.67 0.66
C CYS A 67 2.09 -10.35 1.82
N ARG A 68 3.22 -9.80 2.20
CA ARG A 68 4.04 -10.33 3.30
C ARG A 68 3.34 -10.23 4.65
N ASP A 69 2.68 -9.13 4.95
CA ASP A 69 1.90 -8.95 6.17
C ASP A 69 0.73 -9.93 6.23
N HIS A 70 0.15 -10.27 5.07
CA HIS A 70 -0.89 -11.28 4.98
C HIS A 70 -0.37 -12.69 5.34
N VAL A 71 0.85 -13.06 4.95
CA VAL A 71 1.49 -14.31 5.40
C VAL A 71 1.48 -14.39 6.93
N ILE A 72 1.88 -13.32 7.61
CA ILE A 72 1.94 -13.29 9.08
C ILE A 72 0.55 -13.39 9.69
N ARG A 73 -0.42 -12.62 9.18
CA ARG A 73 -1.80 -12.66 9.67
C ARG A 73 -2.41 -14.05 9.53
N GLN A 74 -2.24 -14.69 8.38
CA GLN A 74 -2.77 -16.03 8.14
C GLN A 74 -2.06 -17.11 8.96
N ALA A 75 -0.75 -17.03 9.12
CA ALA A 75 -0.02 -17.94 10.00
C ALA A 75 -0.49 -17.83 11.46
N GLN A 76 -0.79 -16.62 11.92
CA GLN A 76 -1.35 -16.42 13.26
C GLN A 76 -2.79 -16.94 13.36
N ALA A 77 -3.64 -16.69 12.36
CA ALA A 77 -5.01 -17.20 12.31
C ALA A 77 -5.07 -18.74 12.36
N VAL A 78 -4.17 -19.41 11.63
CA VAL A 78 -4.02 -20.87 11.69
C VAL A 78 -3.59 -21.34 13.09
N LYS A 79 -2.64 -20.65 13.70
CA LYS A 79 -2.19 -20.93 15.08
C LYS A 79 -3.33 -20.78 16.09
N ASP A 80 -4.13 -19.76 15.92
CA ASP A 80 -5.27 -19.44 16.80
C ASP A 80 -6.51 -20.29 16.47
N LYS A 81 -6.39 -21.23 15.52
CA LYS A 81 -7.45 -22.16 15.08
C LYS A 81 -8.72 -21.42 14.60
N VAL A 82 -8.54 -20.28 13.92
CA VAL A 82 -9.66 -19.59 13.29
C VAL A 82 -10.26 -20.49 12.20
N THR A 83 -11.58 -20.62 12.20
CA THR A 83 -12.30 -21.46 11.25
C THR A 83 -12.02 -21.03 9.81
N ASN A 84 -11.66 -21.99 8.93
CA ASN A 84 -11.34 -21.75 7.53
C ASN A 84 -10.11 -20.88 7.28
N ALA A 85 -9.22 -20.67 8.26
CA ALA A 85 -7.96 -19.98 8.04
C ALA A 85 -7.05 -20.80 7.10
N LEU A 86 -6.60 -20.17 6.00
CA LEU A 86 -5.68 -20.75 5.03
C LEU A 86 -4.33 -20.04 5.15
N PRO A 87 -3.22 -20.78 5.35
CA PRO A 87 -1.90 -20.18 5.32
C PRO A 87 -1.59 -19.65 3.91
N VAL A 88 -0.83 -18.59 3.81
CA VAL A 88 -0.22 -18.17 2.54
C VAL A 88 1.03 -19.01 2.33
N CYS A 89 1.06 -19.79 1.27
CA CYS A 89 2.19 -20.65 0.88
C CYS A 89 2.96 -20.06 -0.32
N ASN A 90 2.25 -19.33 -1.19
CA ASN A 90 2.83 -18.75 -2.39
C ASN A 90 2.49 -17.25 -2.50
N ILE A 91 3.46 -16.49 -2.97
CA ILE A 91 3.28 -15.11 -3.43
C ILE A 91 3.85 -15.05 -4.84
N ASP A 92 3.01 -14.69 -5.81
CA ASP A 92 3.42 -14.52 -7.20
C ASP A 92 3.38 -13.04 -7.57
N ILE A 93 4.47 -12.55 -8.14
CA ILE A 93 4.59 -11.18 -8.60
C ILE A 93 5.08 -11.21 -10.05
N SER A 94 4.34 -10.55 -10.94
CA SER A 94 4.74 -10.38 -12.33
C SER A 94 4.50 -8.95 -12.80
N ILE A 95 5.28 -8.55 -13.78
CA ILE A 95 5.16 -7.25 -14.45
C ILE A 95 5.07 -7.53 -15.94
N ASP A 96 3.96 -7.14 -16.54
CA ASP A 96 3.71 -7.31 -17.95
C ASP A 96 4.46 -6.27 -18.79
N PRO A 97 4.66 -6.51 -20.11
CA PRO A 97 5.35 -5.55 -21.00
C PRO A 97 4.68 -4.17 -21.09
N ASP A 98 3.39 -4.06 -20.80
CA ASP A 98 2.65 -2.79 -20.75
C ASP A 98 2.80 -2.05 -19.42
N GLY A 99 3.55 -2.62 -18.45
CA GLY A 99 3.77 -2.07 -17.13
C GLY A 99 2.71 -2.47 -16.09
N THR A 100 1.75 -3.34 -16.44
CA THR A 100 0.79 -3.87 -15.46
C THR A 100 1.50 -4.75 -14.45
N ILE A 101 1.27 -4.47 -13.16
CA ILE A 101 1.87 -5.22 -12.04
C ILE A 101 0.80 -6.12 -11.44
N HIS A 102 1.07 -7.41 -11.40
CA HIS A 102 0.25 -8.42 -10.76
C HIS A 102 0.89 -8.85 -9.45
N MET A 103 0.13 -8.84 -8.36
CA MET A 103 0.54 -9.37 -7.06
C MET A 103 -0.53 -10.29 -6.55
N TYR A 104 -0.20 -11.55 -6.37
CA TYR A 104 -1.11 -12.60 -5.94
C TYR A 104 -0.56 -13.31 -4.70
N ASN A 105 -1.44 -13.72 -3.81
CA ASN A 105 -1.16 -14.68 -2.76
C ASN A 105 -2.31 -15.67 -2.62
N ASP A 106 -2.03 -16.89 -2.15
CA ASP A 106 -2.94 -18.04 -2.09
C ASP A 106 -3.67 -18.18 -0.73
N GLY A 107 -3.58 -17.19 0.15
CA GLY A 107 -4.29 -17.17 1.43
C GLY A 107 -5.76 -16.77 1.30
N ASN A 108 -6.42 -16.60 2.45
CA ASN A 108 -7.78 -16.05 2.47
C ASN A 108 -7.80 -14.65 1.82
N GLY A 109 -8.85 -14.38 1.05
CA GLY A 109 -9.08 -13.04 0.50
C GLY A 109 -9.56 -12.03 1.57
N ILE A 110 -9.80 -10.80 1.13
CA ILE A 110 -10.44 -9.76 1.94
C ILE A 110 -11.92 -10.13 2.11
N ASP A 111 -12.44 -9.99 3.33
CA ASP A 111 -13.86 -10.24 3.62
C ASP A 111 -14.75 -9.29 2.81
N VAL A 112 -15.67 -9.87 2.04
CA VAL A 112 -16.69 -9.12 1.30
C VAL A 112 -17.93 -9.01 2.17
N ALA A 113 -17.89 -8.08 3.11
CA ALA A 113 -18.97 -7.79 4.06
C ALA A 113 -19.10 -6.29 4.32
N GLU A 114 -20.26 -5.86 4.77
CA GLU A 114 -20.50 -4.48 5.22
C GLU A 114 -19.92 -4.28 6.63
N HIS A 115 -19.15 -3.21 6.83
CA HIS A 115 -18.61 -2.89 8.15
C HIS A 115 -19.75 -2.50 9.10
N PRO A 116 -19.85 -3.11 10.30
CA PRO A 116 -21.01 -2.92 11.18
C PRO A 116 -21.23 -1.49 11.66
N GLU A 117 -20.17 -0.71 11.79
CA GLU A 117 -20.20 0.68 12.26
C GLU A 117 -20.29 1.68 11.10
N TYR A 118 -19.43 1.57 10.09
CA TYR A 118 -19.33 2.57 9.02
C TYR A 118 -20.30 2.36 7.88
N LYS A 119 -20.98 1.19 7.80
CA LYS A 119 -21.99 0.88 6.78
C LYS A 119 -21.48 1.01 5.33
N ILE A 120 -20.20 0.69 5.14
CA ILE A 120 -19.55 0.58 3.83
C ILE A 120 -18.92 -0.80 3.69
N TRP A 121 -18.73 -1.26 2.47
CA TRP A 121 -18.10 -2.55 2.20
C TRP A 121 -16.63 -2.55 2.61
N ILE A 122 -16.16 -3.63 3.25
CA ILE A 122 -14.76 -3.74 3.69
C ILE A 122 -13.77 -3.50 2.55
N PRO A 123 -13.94 -4.06 1.33
CA PRO A 123 -13.04 -3.73 0.21
C PRO A 123 -13.07 -2.25 -0.18
N GLU A 124 -14.26 -1.62 -0.19
CA GLU A 124 -14.38 -0.17 -0.43
C GLU A 124 -13.65 0.64 0.65
N MET A 125 -13.81 0.24 1.92
CA MET A 125 -13.15 0.89 3.04
C MET A 125 -11.61 0.83 2.90
N ILE A 126 -11.07 -0.33 2.51
CA ILE A 126 -9.63 -0.55 2.41
C ILE A 126 -9.03 0.20 1.21
N PHE A 127 -9.66 0.14 0.05
CA PHE A 127 -9.10 0.69 -1.20
C PHE A 127 -9.64 2.10 -1.56
N GLY A 128 -10.75 2.51 -0.98
CA GLY A 128 -11.40 3.79 -1.31
C GLY A 128 -11.21 4.89 -0.25
N HIS A 129 -10.75 4.55 0.94
CA HIS A 129 -10.64 5.50 2.05
C HIS A 129 -9.24 5.50 2.66
N LEU A 130 -8.67 6.71 2.85
CA LEU A 130 -7.41 6.87 3.58
C LEU A 130 -7.56 6.50 5.06
N ARG A 131 -6.44 6.13 5.67
CA ARG A 131 -6.34 5.86 7.11
C ARG A 131 -7.18 4.67 7.56
N THR A 132 -7.32 3.67 6.70
CA THR A 132 -7.89 2.37 7.04
C THR A 132 -6.79 1.35 7.30
N SER A 133 -6.76 0.80 8.50
CA SER A 133 -5.78 -0.22 8.88
C SER A 133 -6.30 -1.07 10.03
N THR A 134 -5.96 -2.34 10.03
CA THR A 134 -6.17 -3.24 11.17
C THR A 134 -5.06 -3.13 12.22
N ASN A 135 -4.05 -2.28 11.99
CA ASN A 135 -2.80 -2.22 12.77
C ASN A 135 -2.69 -0.97 13.67
N TYR A 136 -3.80 -0.24 13.93
CA TYR A 136 -3.75 0.98 14.75
C TYR A 136 -3.58 0.73 16.26
N ASP A 137 -3.97 -0.45 16.75
CA ASP A 137 -3.84 -0.79 18.17
C ASP A 137 -2.41 -1.25 18.51
N GLU A 138 -1.53 -0.31 18.82
CA GLU A 138 -0.12 -0.58 19.18
C GLU A 138 0.07 -1.32 20.51
N LYS A 139 -0.97 -1.45 21.32
CA LYS A 139 -0.87 -2.03 22.69
C LYS A 139 -0.86 -3.57 22.75
N LYS A 140 -1.05 -4.25 21.63
CA LYS A 140 -1.08 -5.72 21.57
C LYS A 140 0.09 -6.27 20.79
N LYS A 141 1.16 -6.67 21.50
CA LYS A 141 2.28 -7.54 21.06
C LYS A 141 3.32 -6.86 20.16
N GLU A 142 4.53 -7.42 20.15
CA GLU A 142 5.62 -7.06 19.25
C GLU A 142 5.11 -6.94 17.82
N LYS A 143 5.27 -5.75 17.24
CA LYS A 143 4.78 -5.45 15.91
C LYS A 143 5.62 -6.18 14.87
N ILE A 144 5.06 -7.21 14.26
CA ILE A 144 5.73 -8.04 13.26
C ILE A 144 5.31 -7.65 11.82
N VAL A 145 4.29 -6.81 11.67
CA VAL A 145 3.73 -6.37 10.38
C VAL A 145 4.28 -5.00 9.94
N GLY A 146 4.48 -4.82 8.64
CA GLY A 146 5.05 -3.61 8.05
C GLY A 146 4.07 -2.43 7.94
N GLY A 147 2.81 -2.70 7.61
CA GLY A 147 1.78 -1.68 7.41
C GLY A 147 1.48 -0.89 8.68
N LYS A 148 1.59 0.46 8.60
CA LYS A 148 1.49 1.34 9.77
C LYS A 148 0.45 2.44 9.64
N ASN A 149 0.40 3.11 8.50
CA ASN A 149 -0.25 4.40 8.36
C ASN A 149 -1.60 4.35 7.62
N GLY A 150 -1.94 3.22 6.98
CA GLY A 150 -3.16 3.08 6.18
C GLY A 150 -3.19 4.02 4.96
N PHE A 151 -2.02 4.28 4.36
CA PHE A 151 -1.87 5.10 3.14
C PHE A 151 -1.38 4.29 1.94
N GLY A 152 -1.00 3.04 2.12
CA GLY A 152 -0.26 2.29 1.12
C GLY A 152 -1.10 1.75 -0.05
N PHE A 153 -2.39 1.59 0.14
CA PHE A 153 -3.35 1.22 -0.89
C PHE A 153 -4.71 1.77 -0.52
#